data_23db5a2d2726f18687046f9673b8214c
#
_entry.id   23db5a2d2726f18687046f9673b8214c
#
_cell.length_a   1.000
_cell.length_b   1.000
_cell.length_c   1.000
_cell.angle_alpha   90.00
_cell.angle_beta   90.00
_cell.angle_gamma   90.00
#
_symmetry.space_group_name_H-M   'P 1'
#
loop_
_entity.id
_entity.type
_entity.pdbx_description
1 polymer ?
#
loop_
_entity_poly.entity_id
_entity_poly.type
_entity_poly.pdbx_seq_one_letter_code
_entity_poly.pdbx_strand_id
1 'polypeptide(L)'
;MTKVHRALLARHPDGTAITLDTSYGFQENVPQMTAKLVEYFNVSLHRTITPVSFTKYDTASPLERTMAKQRVREADYVFAGPGSPTYALKQWQPLDLEEDFATVLEHDGVLCFSSAATLTLGAFTAPIYEIYKVGEAPHWIDGLNLTARFGLNCVIIPHFDNHEGSNYDTRYCYLGERRLELLEAMLPDDVATLGIDEHTALTLDLAADEARVTGRGNAYWRHHGTILTLSSTAPTPLETLRSRTVTSRSRPAPSSKTITTDALALAERVANGGADGADALARLTRLAEGATTSAVDVSALIESVVRARDIARSAKQFEIADRLRDGLLDAGVTITDEATVTRWSLATE
;
A
#
# COMPACT_ATOMS: atom_id res chain seq x y z
N MET A 1 -21.95 -2.10 11.81
CA MET A 1 -21.81 -1.66 10.39
C MET A 1 -23.15 -1.37 9.70
N THR A 2 -24.26 -2.02 10.08
CA THR A 2 -25.60 -1.79 9.47
C THR A 2 -26.01 -0.31 9.35
N LYS A 3 -25.72 0.52 10.37
CA LYS A 3 -26.02 1.97 10.32
C LYS A 3 -25.23 2.69 9.21
N VAL A 4 -23.99 2.31 8.99
CA VAL A 4 -23.13 2.91 7.96
C VAL A 4 -23.67 2.56 6.57
N HIS A 5 -23.91 1.28 6.30
CA HIS A 5 -24.50 0.86 5.02
C HIS A 5 -25.83 1.56 4.74
N ARG A 6 -26.72 1.65 5.74
CA ARG A 6 -28.02 2.35 5.58
C ARG A 6 -27.83 3.83 5.24
N ALA A 7 -26.89 4.52 5.90
CA ALA A 7 -26.61 5.94 5.64
C ALA A 7 -26.06 6.15 4.22
N LEU A 8 -25.14 5.27 3.79
CA LEU A 8 -24.56 5.33 2.45
C LEU A 8 -25.60 5.01 1.36
N LEU A 9 -26.40 3.94 1.54
CA LEU A 9 -27.47 3.55 0.60
C LEU A 9 -28.59 4.60 0.51
N ALA A 10 -28.81 5.37 1.56
CA ALA A 10 -29.82 6.43 1.57
C ALA A 10 -29.46 7.64 0.69
N ARG A 11 -28.20 7.76 0.23
CA ARG A 11 -27.81 8.78 -0.76
C ARG A 11 -28.53 8.54 -2.11
N HIS A 12 -28.71 7.26 -2.47
CA HIS A 12 -29.37 6.82 -3.70
C HIS A 12 -30.48 5.81 -3.35
N PRO A 13 -31.65 6.26 -2.84
CA PRO A 13 -32.68 5.35 -2.34
C PRO A 13 -33.20 4.39 -3.40
N ASP A 14 -33.28 4.81 -4.65
CA ASP A 14 -33.72 4.00 -5.79
C ASP A 14 -32.56 3.58 -6.72
N GLY A 15 -31.33 3.91 -6.34
CA GLY A 15 -30.14 3.66 -7.14
C GLY A 15 -29.72 2.19 -7.20
N THR A 16 -28.91 1.84 -8.16
CA THR A 16 -28.40 0.49 -8.39
C THR A 16 -27.30 0.15 -7.39
N ALA A 17 -27.51 -0.87 -6.56
CA ALA A 17 -26.50 -1.40 -5.66
C ALA A 17 -25.96 -2.73 -6.16
N ILE A 18 -24.63 -2.84 -6.22
CA ILE A 18 -23.93 -4.07 -6.64
C ILE A 18 -22.90 -4.51 -5.60
N THR A 19 -22.58 -5.80 -5.63
CA THR A 19 -21.46 -6.36 -4.87
C THR A 19 -20.51 -7.12 -5.78
N LEU A 20 -19.19 -6.95 -5.51
CA LEU A 20 -18.13 -7.69 -6.18
C LEU A 20 -17.74 -8.90 -5.33
N ASP A 21 -17.77 -10.08 -5.90
CA ASP A 21 -17.36 -11.33 -5.26
C ASP A 21 -15.88 -11.69 -5.52
N THR A 22 -15.19 -10.83 -6.26
CA THR A 22 -13.81 -11.06 -6.70
C THR A 22 -12.84 -11.25 -5.53
N SER A 23 -12.94 -10.47 -4.46
CA SER A 23 -11.99 -10.52 -3.34
C SER A 23 -11.90 -11.90 -2.67
N TYR A 24 -12.99 -12.70 -2.75
CA TYR A 24 -13.06 -14.09 -2.28
C TYR A 24 -13.26 -15.10 -3.42
N GLY A 25 -13.07 -14.67 -4.66
CA GLY A 25 -13.31 -15.47 -5.87
C GLY A 25 -12.47 -16.74 -6.02
N PHE A 26 -11.46 -16.92 -5.19
CA PHE A 26 -10.63 -18.13 -5.10
C PHE A 26 -11.25 -19.24 -4.24
N GLN A 27 -12.31 -18.93 -3.47
CA GLN A 27 -12.97 -19.88 -2.58
C GLN A 27 -13.88 -20.84 -3.37
N GLU A 28 -13.95 -22.12 -2.95
CA GLU A 28 -14.84 -23.08 -3.59
C GLU A 28 -16.33 -22.80 -3.35
N ASN A 29 -16.64 -22.06 -2.28
CA ASN A 29 -17.99 -21.75 -1.83
C ASN A 29 -18.41 -20.30 -2.13
N VAL A 30 -17.83 -19.66 -3.16
CA VAL A 30 -18.23 -18.29 -3.60
C VAL A 30 -19.74 -18.11 -3.72
N PRO A 31 -20.50 -19.00 -4.38
CA PRO A 31 -21.95 -18.82 -4.51
C PRO A 31 -22.68 -18.73 -3.16
N GLN A 32 -22.27 -19.56 -2.18
CA GLN A 32 -22.87 -19.54 -0.84
C GLN A 32 -22.51 -18.27 -0.05
N MET A 33 -21.26 -17.78 -0.20
CA MET A 33 -20.83 -16.54 0.43
C MET A 33 -21.58 -15.35 -0.15
N THR A 34 -21.66 -15.27 -1.45
CA THR A 34 -22.39 -14.21 -2.17
C THR A 34 -23.88 -14.24 -1.82
N ALA A 35 -24.50 -15.41 -1.74
CA ALA A 35 -25.92 -15.55 -1.34
C ALA A 35 -26.17 -15.01 0.09
N LYS A 36 -25.28 -15.32 1.05
CA LYS A 36 -25.37 -14.79 2.43
C LYS A 36 -25.22 -13.27 2.46
N LEU A 37 -24.35 -12.71 1.64
CA LEU A 37 -24.19 -11.27 1.53
C LEU A 37 -25.44 -10.61 0.98
N VAL A 38 -26.00 -11.14 -0.10
CA VAL A 38 -27.26 -10.67 -0.69
C VAL A 38 -28.41 -10.74 0.34
N GLU A 39 -28.50 -11.86 1.07
CA GLU A 39 -29.48 -12.03 2.15
C GLU A 39 -29.29 -10.96 3.25
N TYR A 40 -28.06 -10.68 3.67
CA TYR A 40 -27.79 -9.63 4.64
C TYR A 40 -28.27 -8.26 4.17
N PHE A 41 -28.04 -7.91 2.90
CA PHE A 41 -28.53 -6.64 2.35
C PHE A 41 -30.06 -6.61 2.30
N ASN A 42 -30.70 -7.69 1.84
CA ASN A 42 -32.14 -7.76 1.76
C ASN A 42 -32.83 -7.72 3.15
N VAL A 43 -32.34 -8.54 4.09
CA VAL A 43 -33.00 -8.70 5.41
C VAL A 43 -32.60 -7.59 6.37
N SER A 44 -31.31 -7.27 6.48
CA SER A 44 -30.82 -6.34 7.50
C SER A 44 -30.82 -4.89 7.04
N LEU A 45 -30.65 -4.64 5.75
CA LEU A 45 -30.57 -3.29 5.18
C LEU A 45 -31.83 -2.89 4.43
N HIS A 46 -32.73 -3.83 4.14
CA HIS A 46 -33.94 -3.66 3.32
C HIS A 46 -33.64 -3.08 1.94
N ARG A 47 -32.56 -3.57 1.35
CA ARG A 47 -32.04 -3.12 0.07
C ARG A 47 -31.62 -4.29 -0.80
N THR A 48 -32.07 -4.32 -2.03
CA THR A 48 -31.59 -5.27 -3.03
C THR A 48 -30.18 -4.90 -3.44
N ILE A 49 -29.28 -5.89 -3.46
CA ILE A 49 -27.93 -5.76 -4.01
C ILE A 49 -27.72 -6.85 -5.05
N THR A 50 -27.19 -6.49 -6.21
CA THR A 50 -26.98 -7.42 -7.32
C THR A 50 -25.50 -7.85 -7.37
N PRO A 51 -25.20 -9.15 -7.32
CA PRO A 51 -23.83 -9.62 -7.50
C PRO A 51 -23.34 -9.37 -8.93
N VAL A 52 -22.14 -8.85 -9.04
CA VAL A 52 -21.35 -8.85 -10.27
C VAL A 52 -20.32 -9.95 -10.11
N SER A 53 -20.69 -11.16 -10.54
CA SER A 53 -19.84 -12.36 -10.41
C SER A 53 -18.72 -12.30 -11.43
N PHE A 54 -17.59 -11.78 -10.99
CA PHE A 54 -16.34 -11.76 -11.72
C PHE A 54 -15.23 -12.28 -10.83
N THR A 55 -15.09 -13.60 -10.77
CA THR A 55 -14.19 -14.26 -9.82
C THR A 55 -12.77 -14.42 -10.34
N LYS A 56 -12.55 -14.54 -11.66
CA LYS A 56 -11.22 -14.77 -12.23
C LYS A 56 -11.08 -14.22 -13.65
N TYR A 57 -10.09 -13.35 -13.83
CA TYR A 57 -9.81 -12.69 -15.10
C TYR A 57 -9.50 -13.68 -16.23
N ASP A 58 -8.59 -14.64 -16.01
CA ASP A 58 -8.10 -15.54 -17.06
C ASP A 58 -9.19 -16.45 -17.64
N THR A 59 -10.21 -16.79 -16.84
CA THR A 59 -11.30 -17.70 -17.27
C THR A 59 -12.56 -16.97 -17.75
N ALA A 60 -12.68 -15.66 -17.44
CA ALA A 60 -13.80 -14.87 -17.88
C ALA A 60 -13.70 -14.59 -19.40
N SER A 61 -14.82 -14.73 -20.09
CA SER A 61 -14.93 -14.35 -21.49
C SER A 61 -14.82 -12.83 -21.68
N PRO A 62 -14.48 -12.33 -22.87
CA PRO A 62 -14.47 -10.90 -23.17
C PRO A 62 -15.81 -10.22 -22.86
N LEU A 63 -16.93 -10.92 -23.10
CA LEU A 63 -18.26 -10.39 -22.78
C LEU A 63 -18.48 -10.23 -21.28
N GLU A 64 -18.14 -11.23 -20.47
CA GLU A 64 -18.23 -11.15 -19.01
C GLU A 64 -17.38 -10.02 -18.43
N ARG A 65 -16.17 -9.84 -18.95
CA ARG A 65 -15.29 -8.72 -18.56
C ARG A 65 -15.94 -7.37 -18.88
N THR A 66 -16.44 -7.20 -20.10
CA THR A 66 -17.12 -5.97 -20.52
C THR A 66 -18.37 -5.70 -19.67
N MET A 67 -19.20 -6.72 -19.42
CA MET A 67 -20.40 -6.59 -18.59
C MET A 67 -20.06 -6.26 -17.13
N ALA A 68 -18.99 -6.83 -16.58
CA ALA A 68 -18.55 -6.49 -15.22
C ALA A 68 -18.16 -5.02 -15.11
N LYS A 69 -17.33 -4.52 -16.04
CA LYS A 69 -16.96 -3.10 -16.11
C LYS A 69 -18.18 -2.19 -16.23
N GLN A 70 -19.10 -2.50 -17.16
CA GLN A 70 -20.30 -1.70 -17.37
C GLN A 70 -21.16 -1.65 -16.11
N ARG A 71 -21.41 -2.78 -15.44
CA ARG A 71 -22.21 -2.83 -14.21
C ARG A 71 -21.57 -2.03 -13.07
N VAL A 72 -20.24 -2.02 -12.99
CA VAL A 72 -19.52 -1.17 -12.01
C VAL A 72 -19.77 0.31 -12.32
N ARG A 73 -19.55 0.75 -13.56
CA ARG A 73 -19.74 2.15 -13.97
C ARG A 73 -21.15 2.68 -13.76
N GLU A 74 -22.15 1.82 -13.95
CA GLU A 74 -23.57 2.18 -13.85
C GLU A 74 -24.12 2.08 -12.41
N ALA A 75 -23.31 1.67 -11.45
CA ALA A 75 -23.75 1.47 -10.08
C ALA A 75 -23.70 2.77 -9.27
N ASP A 76 -24.74 3.01 -8.48
CA ASP A 76 -24.78 4.10 -7.49
C ASP A 76 -24.14 3.67 -6.16
N TYR A 77 -24.04 2.36 -5.91
CA TYR A 77 -23.40 1.81 -4.72
C TYR A 77 -22.67 0.50 -5.07
N VAL A 78 -21.37 0.48 -4.82
CA VAL A 78 -20.52 -0.69 -5.02
C VAL A 78 -20.02 -1.19 -3.68
N PHE A 79 -20.26 -2.45 -3.36
CA PHE A 79 -19.70 -3.12 -2.21
C PHE A 79 -18.64 -4.14 -2.63
N ALA A 80 -17.47 -4.09 -2.00
CA ALA A 80 -16.44 -5.12 -2.08
C ALA A 80 -15.98 -5.49 -0.66
N GLY A 81 -15.89 -6.78 -0.37
CA GLY A 81 -15.79 -7.29 0.98
C GLY A 81 -14.47 -8.00 1.31
N PRO A 82 -14.51 -8.85 2.34
CA PRO A 82 -13.36 -9.62 2.81
C PRO A 82 -12.88 -10.62 1.75
N GLY A 83 -11.64 -11.10 1.92
CA GLY A 83 -11.02 -12.08 1.03
C GLY A 83 -9.50 -11.92 1.02
N SER A 84 -8.88 -11.97 -0.17
CA SER A 84 -7.46 -11.70 -0.37
C SER A 84 -7.26 -10.42 -1.18
N PRO A 85 -6.49 -9.45 -0.67
CA PRO A 85 -6.19 -8.22 -1.40
C PRO A 85 -5.34 -8.52 -2.65
N THR A 86 -4.36 -9.40 -2.54
CA THR A 86 -3.51 -9.83 -3.66
C THR A 86 -4.32 -10.48 -4.77
N TYR A 87 -5.26 -11.36 -4.39
CA TYR A 87 -6.14 -11.99 -5.36
C TYR A 87 -7.04 -10.97 -6.05
N ALA A 88 -7.65 -10.05 -5.31
CA ALA A 88 -8.50 -8.99 -5.86
C ALA A 88 -7.76 -8.14 -6.88
N LEU A 89 -6.57 -7.63 -6.54
CA LEU A 89 -5.73 -6.84 -7.45
C LEU A 89 -5.37 -7.60 -8.72
N LYS A 90 -4.96 -8.86 -8.59
CA LYS A 90 -4.66 -9.72 -9.74
C LYS A 90 -5.82 -9.85 -10.73
N GLN A 91 -7.07 -9.72 -10.26
CA GLN A 91 -8.26 -9.78 -11.11
C GLN A 91 -8.69 -8.38 -11.60
N TRP A 92 -8.57 -7.34 -10.77
CA TRP A 92 -9.07 -5.99 -11.06
C TRP A 92 -8.14 -5.16 -11.93
N GLN A 93 -6.82 -5.22 -11.69
CA GLN A 93 -5.84 -4.45 -12.47
C GLN A 93 -5.87 -4.74 -13.98
N PRO A 94 -5.92 -6.02 -14.45
CA PRO A 94 -6.01 -6.28 -15.89
C PRO A 94 -7.31 -5.81 -16.55
N LEU A 95 -8.33 -5.48 -15.73
CA LEU A 95 -9.60 -4.89 -16.19
C LEU A 95 -9.59 -3.37 -16.18
N ASP A 96 -8.57 -2.72 -15.61
CA ASP A 96 -8.60 -1.28 -15.33
C ASP A 96 -9.84 -0.87 -14.53
N LEU A 97 -10.24 -1.68 -13.51
CA LEU A 97 -11.42 -1.39 -12.70
C LEU A 97 -11.26 -0.13 -11.84
N GLU A 98 -10.05 0.33 -11.63
CA GLU A 98 -9.78 1.61 -10.99
C GLU A 98 -10.50 2.77 -11.70
N GLU A 99 -10.46 2.80 -13.04
CA GLU A 99 -11.15 3.82 -13.85
C GLU A 99 -12.67 3.70 -13.71
N ASP A 100 -13.21 2.47 -13.62
CA ASP A 100 -14.64 2.25 -13.43
C ASP A 100 -15.09 2.67 -12.03
N PHE A 101 -14.27 2.43 -11.00
CA PHE A 101 -14.50 2.93 -9.64
C PHE A 101 -14.44 4.46 -9.57
N ALA A 102 -13.50 5.09 -10.27
CA ALA A 102 -13.45 6.55 -10.36
C ALA A 102 -14.73 7.11 -11.01
N THR A 103 -15.21 6.48 -12.08
CA THR A 103 -16.46 6.85 -12.74
C THR A 103 -17.67 6.81 -11.77
N VAL A 104 -17.76 5.79 -10.89
CA VAL A 104 -18.79 5.74 -9.85
C VAL A 104 -18.75 6.98 -8.95
N LEU A 105 -17.55 7.39 -8.51
CA LEU A 105 -17.41 8.58 -7.66
C LEU A 105 -17.71 9.89 -8.41
N GLU A 106 -17.40 9.97 -9.68
CA GLU A 106 -17.69 11.14 -10.54
C GLU A 106 -19.20 11.38 -10.71
N HIS A 107 -20.02 10.32 -10.61
CA HIS A 107 -21.49 10.40 -10.65
C HIS A 107 -22.15 10.49 -9.24
N ASP A 108 -21.40 10.92 -8.23
CA ASP A 108 -21.85 10.97 -6.82
C ASP A 108 -22.17 9.58 -6.22
N GLY A 109 -21.75 8.50 -6.85
CA GLY A 109 -21.93 7.14 -6.35
C GLY A 109 -21.04 6.83 -5.14
N VAL A 110 -21.26 5.66 -4.55
CA VAL A 110 -20.62 5.24 -3.31
C VAL A 110 -19.79 3.98 -3.52
N LEU A 111 -18.53 4.02 -3.14
CA LEU A 111 -17.68 2.85 -3.00
C LEU A 111 -17.58 2.46 -1.52
N CYS A 112 -18.05 1.28 -1.15
CA CYS A 112 -18.00 0.75 0.21
C CYS A 112 -17.12 -0.49 0.24
N PHE A 113 -15.86 -0.33 0.60
CA PHE A 113 -14.88 -1.41 0.62
C PHE A 113 -14.58 -1.81 2.07
N SER A 114 -14.45 -3.10 2.32
CA SER A 114 -14.15 -3.61 3.65
C SER A 114 -13.06 -4.69 3.63
N SER A 115 -12.28 -4.75 4.71
CA SER A 115 -11.23 -5.76 4.93
C SER A 115 -10.26 -5.84 3.73
N ALA A 116 -10.13 -7.00 3.08
CA ALA A 116 -9.22 -7.21 1.96
C ALA A 116 -9.41 -6.20 0.81
N ALA A 117 -10.65 -5.88 0.46
CA ALA A 117 -10.92 -4.90 -0.59
C ALA A 117 -10.42 -3.49 -0.21
N THR A 118 -10.51 -3.10 1.07
CA THR A 118 -10.03 -1.79 1.54
C THR A 118 -8.52 -1.61 1.34
N LEU A 119 -7.73 -2.68 1.53
CA LEU A 119 -6.27 -2.65 1.32
C LEU A 119 -5.89 -2.26 -0.11
N THR A 120 -6.75 -2.57 -1.10
CA THR A 120 -6.43 -2.34 -2.52
C THR A 120 -6.53 -0.89 -2.98
N LEU A 121 -7.18 -0.01 -2.21
CA LEU A 121 -7.55 1.34 -2.65
C LEU A 121 -6.39 2.35 -2.63
N GLY A 122 -5.36 2.08 -1.83
CA GLY A 122 -4.20 2.96 -1.67
C GLY A 122 -3.19 2.87 -2.80
N ALA A 123 -2.12 3.66 -2.70
CA ALA A 123 -0.99 3.64 -3.64
C ALA A 123 -0.32 2.26 -3.70
N PHE A 124 -0.17 1.64 -2.54
CA PHE A 124 0.36 0.29 -2.40
C PHE A 124 -0.56 -0.55 -1.52
N THR A 125 -0.44 -1.87 -1.65
CA THR A 125 -1.20 -2.86 -0.89
C THR A 125 -0.25 -3.81 -0.18
N ALA A 126 -0.48 -4.04 1.12
CA ALA A 126 0.23 -5.09 1.84
C ALA A 126 -0.35 -6.46 1.47
N PRO A 127 0.43 -7.40 0.94
CA PRO A 127 -0.01 -8.77 0.67
C PRO A 127 -0.07 -9.57 1.98
N ILE A 128 -1.11 -9.32 2.76
CA ILE A 128 -1.24 -9.78 4.16
C ILE A 128 -1.08 -11.29 4.30
N TYR A 129 -1.70 -12.08 3.43
CA TYR A 129 -1.66 -13.53 3.55
C TYR A 129 -0.28 -14.10 3.21
N GLU A 130 0.40 -13.52 2.25
CA GLU A 130 1.74 -13.89 1.83
C GLU A 130 2.73 -13.61 2.98
N ILE A 131 2.60 -12.45 3.63
CA ILE A 131 3.45 -12.07 4.77
C ILE A 131 3.09 -12.88 6.02
N TYR A 132 1.79 -12.97 6.36
CA TYR A 132 1.37 -13.54 7.65
C TYR A 132 1.20 -15.06 7.62
N LYS A 133 0.66 -15.65 6.54
CA LYS A 133 0.37 -17.08 6.42
C LYS A 133 1.49 -17.85 5.74
N VAL A 134 2.06 -17.32 4.68
CA VAL A 134 3.13 -17.97 3.90
C VAL A 134 4.50 -17.72 4.53
N GLY A 135 4.67 -16.56 5.21
CA GLY A 135 5.92 -16.21 5.89
C GLY A 135 6.89 -15.43 5.00
N GLU A 136 6.39 -14.79 3.94
CA GLU A 136 7.21 -13.92 3.11
C GLU A 136 7.69 -12.68 3.91
N ALA A 137 8.82 -12.14 3.51
CA ALA A 137 9.32 -10.88 4.07
C ALA A 137 8.31 -9.75 3.79
N PRO A 138 8.14 -8.75 4.69
CA PRO A 138 7.29 -7.60 4.45
C PRO A 138 7.68 -6.90 3.15
N HIS A 139 6.72 -6.70 2.27
CA HIS A 139 6.87 -5.99 1.00
C HIS A 139 5.54 -5.36 0.57
N TRP A 140 5.59 -4.43 -0.36
CA TRP A 140 4.43 -3.82 -0.98
C TRP A 140 4.22 -4.34 -2.39
N ILE A 141 2.97 -4.44 -2.81
CA ILE A 141 2.57 -4.59 -4.20
C ILE A 141 1.80 -3.34 -4.64
N ASP A 142 1.72 -3.06 -5.93
CA ASP A 142 0.97 -1.90 -6.44
C ASP A 142 -0.50 -2.03 -6.09
N GLY A 143 -1.07 -0.96 -5.51
CA GLY A 143 -2.50 -0.82 -5.25
C GLY A 143 -3.26 -0.27 -6.46
N LEU A 144 -4.56 -0.01 -6.29
CA LEU A 144 -5.38 0.68 -7.29
C LEU A 144 -5.11 2.19 -7.31
N ASN A 145 -4.47 2.72 -6.28
CA ASN A 145 -4.14 4.14 -6.12
C ASN A 145 -5.34 5.10 -6.28
N LEU A 146 -6.54 4.62 -5.97
CA LEU A 146 -7.77 5.40 -6.14
C LEU A 146 -7.81 6.63 -5.21
N THR A 147 -7.22 6.52 -4.01
CA THR A 147 -7.18 7.61 -3.03
C THR A 147 -6.38 8.82 -3.50
N ALA A 148 -5.39 8.63 -4.37
CA ALA A 148 -4.60 9.71 -4.93
C ALA A 148 -5.43 10.66 -5.83
N ARG A 149 -6.53 10.17 -6.44
CA ARG A 149 -7.42 10.98 -7.29
C ARG A 149 -8.07 12.15 -6.54
N PHE A 150 -8.23 12.02 -5.23
CA PHE A 150 -8.72 13.11 -4.35
C PHE A 150 -7.64 13.66 -3.40
N GLY A 151 -6.37 13.45 -3.78
CA GLY A 151 -5.22 14.06 -3.10
C GLY A 151 -4.80 13.38 -1.80
N LEU A 152 -5.27 12.16 -1.52
CA LEU A 152 -4.84 11.36 -0.39
C LEU A 152 -3.84 10.29 -0.84
N ASN A 153 -2.55 10.61 -0.75
CA ASN A 153 -1.50 9.67 -1.07
C ASN A 153 -1.23 8.77 0.15
N CYS A 154 -1.81 7.58 0.16
CA CYS A 154 -1.72 6.69 1.31
C CYS A 154 -1.82 5.21 0.94
N VAL A 155 -1.41 4.37 1.88
CA VAL A 155 -1.76 2.95 1.97
C VAL A 155 -2.83 2.78 3.04
N ILE A 156 -3.70 1.77 2.93
CA ILE A 156 -4.78 1.56 3.90
C ILE A 156 -4.60 0.21 4.59
N ILE A 157 -4.65 0.22 5.91
CA ILE A 157 -4.55 -0.98 6.75
C ILE A 157 -5.83 -1.08 7.61
N PRO A 158 -6.80 -1.92 7.24
CA PRO A 158 -7.96 -2.23 8.09
C PRO A 158 -7.56 -3.13 9.26
N HIS A 159 -8.51 -3.47 10.16
CA HIS A 159 -8.24 -4.30 11.34
C HIS A 159 -7.04 -3.79 12.15
N PHE A 160 -6.98 -2.48 12.34
CA PHE A 160 -5.80 -1.82 12.89
C PHE A 160 -5.57 -2.18 14.36
N ASP A 161 -6.65 -2.34 15.12
CA ASP A 161 -6.67 -2.76 16.53
C ASP A 161 -6.93 -4.26 16.73
N ASN A 162 -6.69 -5.12 15.72
CA ASN A 162 -6.95 -6.55 15.83
C ASN A 162 -6.22 -7.20 17.01
N HIS A 163 -6.95 -8.01 17.80
CA HIS A 163 -6.44 -8.71 18.97
C HIS A 163 -6.77 -10.22 18.98
N GLU A 164 -6.94 -10.82 17.82
CA GLU A 164 -7.24 -12.26 17.70
C GLU A 164 -6.06 -13.17 18.07
N GLY A 165 -4.84 -12.63 18.11
CA GLY A 165 -3.63 -13.35 18.50
C GLY A 165 -3.56 -13.56 20.00
N SER A 166 -3.51 -14.82 20.47
CA SER A 166 -3.36 -15.12 21.90
C SER A 166 -1.93 -14.91 22.42
N ASN A 167 -0.92 -15.23 21.61
CA ASN A 167 0.49 -15.26 22.01
C ASN A 167 1.40 -14.41 21.13
N TYR A 168 0.85 -13.67 20.17
CA TYR A 168 1.60 -12.84 19.24
C TYR A 168 0.79 -11.61 18.83
N ASP A 169 1.47 -10.56 18.40
CA ASP A 169 0.85 -9.29 17.99
C ASP A 169 0.16 -9.46 16.64
N THR A 170 -1.17 -9.35 16.62
CA THR A 170 -2.01 -9.40 15.43
C THR A 170 -2.55 -8.04 15.03
N ARG A 171 -2.15 -6.96 15.71
CA ARG A 171 -2.54 -5.60 15.31
C ARG A 171 -2.14 -5.34 13.85
N TYR A 172 -2.77 -4.34 13.28
CA TYR A 172 -2.46 -3.89 11.92
C TYR A 172 -2.67 -4.99 10.88
N CYS A 173 -3.88 -5.55 10.89
CA CYS A 173 -4.25 -6.62 9.95
C CYS A 173 -3.29 -7.82 9.99
N TYR A 174 -3.01 -8.34 11.19
CA TYR A 174 -2.09 -9.46 11.47
C TYR A 174 -0.59 -9.20 11.20
N LEU A 175 -0.20 -7.99 10.83
CA LEU A 175 1.21 -7.65 10.61
C LEU A 175 2.00 -7.62 11.93
N GLY A 176 1.40 -7.09 12.99
CA GLY A 176 2.09 -6.70 14.22
C GLY A 176 2.97 -5.46 14.03
N GLU A 177 3.40 -4.84 15.13
CA GLU A 177 4.15 -3.57 15.12
C GLU A 177 5.40 -3.65 14.24
N ARG A 178 6.22 -4.67 14.46
CA ARG A 178 7.51 -4.81 13.76
C ARG A 178 7.38 -4.87 12.24
N ARG A 179 6.37 -5.60 11.72
CA ARG A 179 6.20 -5.70 10.26
C ARG A 179 5.61 -4.43 9.68
N LEU A 180 4.71 -3.77 10.42
CA LEU A 180 4.18 -2.48 10.00
C LEU A 180 5.29 -1.42 9.93
N GLU A 181 6.15 -1.32 10.94
CA GLU A 181 7.31 -0.41 10.91
C GLU A 181 8.23 -0.65 9.71
N LEU A 182 8.51 -1.92 9.39
CA LEU A 182 9.28 -2.29 8.21
C LEU A 182 8.59 -1.85 6.91
N LEU A 183 7.29 -2.08 6.81
CA LEU A 183 6.49 -1.66 5.65
C LEU A 183 6.45 -0.13 5.53
N GLU A 184 6.17 0.59 6.61
CA GLU A 184 6.15 2.06 6.62
C GLU A 184 7.51 2.65 6.22
N ALA A 185 8.60 2.02 6.65
CA ALA A 185 9.95 2.44 6.26
C ALA A 185 10.26 2.24 4.77
N MET A 186 9.49 1.44 4.03
CA MET A 186 9.63 1.23 2.58
C MET A 186 8.76 2.20 1.76
N LEU A 187 7.83 2.92 2.39
CA LEU A 187 6.96 3.86 1.68
C LEU A 187 7.75 5.09 1.19
N PRO A 188 7.37 5.64 0.04
CA PRO A 188 7.81 6.97 -0.36
C PRO A 188 7.49 8.02 0.69
N ASP A 189 8.29 9.09 0.75
CA ASP A 189 8.17 10.15 1.75
C ASP A 189 6.82 10.87 1.76
N ASP A 190 6.08 10.84 0.66
CA ASP A 190 4.79 11.48 0.49
C ASP A 190 3.60 10.52 0.64
N VAL A 191 3.84 9.29 1.07
CA VAL A 191 2.81 8.28 1.28
C VAL A 191 2.60 8.03 2.76
N ALA A 192 1.37 8.24 3.24
CA ALA A 192 0.98 7.96 4.63
C ALA A 192 0.37 6.56 4.79
N THR A 193 0.28 6.08 6.03
CA THR A 193 -0.51 4.91 6.40
C THR A 193 -1.83 5.34 7.03
N LEU A 194 -2.95 4.95 6.41
CA LEU A 194 -4.29 5.12 6.95
C LEU A 194 -4.72 3.81 7.64
N GLY A 195 -4.69 3.80 8.97
CA GLY A 195 -5.20 2.70 9.79
C GLY A 195 -6.70 2.85 10.07
N ILE A 196 -7.46 1.75 10.09
CA ILE A 196 -8.89 1.76 10.44
C ILE A 196 -9.15 0.58 11.39
N ASP A 197 -9.66 0.89 12.59
CA ASP A 197 -10.00 -0.09 13.62
C ASP A 197 -11.13 -1.03 13.18
N GLU A 198 -11.23 -2.18 13.84
CA GLU A 198 -12.35 -3.10 13.66
C GLU A 198 -13.68 -2.47 14.08
N HIS A 199 -14.76 -2.95 13.49
CA HIS A 199 -16.12 -2.40 13.72
C HIS A 199 -16.24 -0.88 13.51
N THR A 200 -15.35 -0.32 12.67
CA THR A 200 -15.22 1.10 12.38
C THR A 200 -15.26 1.31 10.86
N ALA A 201 -15.88 2.37 10.44
CA ALA A 201 -15.85 2.85 9.07
C ALA A 201 -15.31 4.29 9.02
N LEU A 202 -14.46 4.55 8.05
CA LEU A 202 -14.07 5.89 7.65
C LEU A 202 -14.80 6.21 6.33
N THR A 203 -15.65 7.20 6.36
CA THR A 203 -16.30 7.74 5.17
C THR A 203 -15.54 8.98 4.72
N LEU A 204 -15.09 8.97 3.47
CA LEU A 204 -14.52 10.14 2.81
C LEU A 204 -15.64 10.77 1.97
N ASP A 205 -16.17 11.89 2.41
CA ASP A 205 -17.17 12.67 1.67
C ASP A 205 -16.42 13.69 0.79
N LEU A 206 -16.34 13.39 -0.50
CA LEU A 206 -15.56 14.21 -1.44
C LEU A 206 -16.26 15.54 -1.75
N ALA A 207 -17.60 15.59 -1.68
CA ALA A 207 -18.37 16.81 -1.90
C ALA A 207 -18.27 17.77 -0.71
N ALA A 208 -18.28 17.22 0.51
CA ALA A 208 -18.11 18.01 1.74
C ALA A 208 -16.63 18.26 2.09
N ASP A 209 -15.70 17.64 1.39
CA ASP A 209 -14.25 17.66 1.64
C ASP A 209 -13.88 17.25 3.08
N GLU A 210 -14.53 16.22 3.61
CA GLU A 210 -14.31 15.76 4.98
C GLU A 210 -14.26 14.22 5.12
N ALA A 211 -13.51 13.78 6.14
CA ALA A 211 -13.44 12.39 6.59
C ALA A 211 -14.25 12.24 7.89
N ARG A 212 -15.12 11.25 7.96
CA ARG A 212 -15.99 10.96 9.09
C ARG A 212 -15.84 9.53 9.58
N VAL A 213 -15.50 9.39 10.85
CA VAL A 213 -15.42 8.08 11.52
C VAL A 213 -16.78 7.72 12.10
N THR A 214 -17.19 6.46 11.89
CA THR A 214 -18.42 5.89 12.45
C THR A 214 -18.14 4.48 12.92
N GLY A 215 -18.42 4.18 14.17
CA GLY A 215 -18.20 2.83 14.72
C GLY A 215 -17.75 2.85 16.16
N ARG A 216 -16.98 1.85 16.55
CA ARG A 216 -16.50 1.65 17.94
C ARG A 216 -15.09 2.18 18.17
N GLY A 217 -14.26 2.15 17.14
CA GLY A 217 -12.86 2.57 17.18
C GLY A 217 -12.63 3.88 16.45
N ASN A 218 -11.41 4.06 16.00
CA ASN A 218 -10.90 5.25 15.35
C ASN A 218 -10.33 4.92 13.96
N ALA A 219 -9.95 5.97 13.24
CA ALA A 219 -9.00 5.85 12.14
C ALA A 219 -7.74 6.63 12.48
N TYR A 220 -6.62 6.27 11.87
CA TYR A 220 -5.30 6.83 12.18
C TYR A 220 -4.60 7.20 10.88
N TRP A 221 -4.16 8.45 10.80
CA TRP A 221 -3.27 8.91 9.75
C TRP A 221 -1.85 8.94 10.29
N ARG A 222 -1.03 7.99 9.86
CA ARG A 222 0.37 7.84 10.30
C ARG A 222 1.29 8.30 9.18
N HIS A 223 2.21 9.17 9.53
CA HIS A 223 3.19 9.68 8.58
C HIS A 223 4.46 10.12 9.31
N HIS A 224 5.60 9.54 8.96
CA HIS A 224 6.91 9.84 9.55
C HIS A 224 6.91 9.87 11.09
N GLY A 225 6.36 8.85 11.71
CA GLY A 225 6.30 8.72 13.17
C GLY A 225 5.28 9.64 13.86
N THR A 226 4.58 10.50 13.12
CA THR A 226 3.44 11.27 13.64
C THR A 226 2.14 10.52 13.42
N ILE A 227 1.23 10.59 14.38
CA ILE A 227 -0.08 9.96 14.31
C ILE A 227 -1.14 11.02 14.55
N LEU A 228 -2.06 11.17 13.60
CA LEU A 228 -3.30 11.89 13.79
C LEU A 228 -4.42 10.87 14.00
N THR A 229 -5.08 10.94 15.15
CA THR A 229 -6.26 10.11 15.42
C THR A 229 -7.52 10.82 14.93
N LEU A 230 -8.26 10.18 14.05
CA LEU A 230 -9.60 10.58 13.63
C LEU A 230 -10.61 9.81 14.46
N SER A 231 -11.51 10.53 15.13
CA SER A 231 -12.52 9.93 16.01
C SER A 231 -13.95 10.25 15.53
N SER A 232 -14.92 9.54 16.08
CA SER A 232 -16.33 9.77 15.76
C SER A 232 -16.92 11.06 16.34
N THR A 233 -16.13 11.86 17.09
CA THR A 233 -16.62 13.09 17.76
C THR A 233 -16.86 14.24 16.79
N ALA A 234 -16.05 14.35 15.75
CA ALA A 234 -16.18 15.39 14.72
C ALA A 234 -15.58 14.93 13.40
N PRO A 235 -16.09 15.40 12.26
CA PRO A 235 -15.45 15.18 10.97
C PRO A 235 -14.09 15.88 10.91
N THR A 236 -13.18 15.33 10.13
CA THR A 236 -11.85 15.89 9.87
C THR A 236 -11.83 16.42 8.43
N PRO A 237 -11.49 17.68 8.17
CA PRO A 237 -11.30 18.16 6.80
C PRO A 237 -10.24 17.32 6.05
N LEU A 238 -10.51 16.92 4.79
CA LEU A 238 -9.55 16.14 3.99
C LEU A 238 -8.26 16.93 3.75
N GLU A 239 -8.32 18.26 3.70
CA GLU A 239 -7.14 19.11 3.62
C GLU A 239 -6.16 18.88 4.79
N THR A 240 -6.67 18.53 5.97
CA THR A 240 -5.82 18.17 7.12
C THR A 240 -4.99 16.92 6.86
N LEU A 241 -5.50 15.97 6.10
CA LEU A 241 -4.79 14.76 5.71
C LEU A 241 -3.81 15.04 4.56
N ARG A 242 -4.25 15.79 3.55
CA ARG A 242 -3.42 16.21 2.41
C ARG A 242 -2.21 17.02 2.86
N SER A 243 -2.43 18.04 3.71
CA SER A 243 -1.35 18.92 4.20
C SER A 243 -0.30 18.18 5.02
N ARG A 244 -0.67 17.09 5.69
CA ARG A 244 0.29 16.30 6.48
C ARG A 244 1.23 15.46 5.62
N THR A 245 0.86 15.08 4.41
CA THR A 245 1.77 14.46 3.45
C THR A 245 2.64 15.48 2.72
N VAL A 246 2.13 16.70 2.52
CA VAL A 246 2.87 17.79 1.86
C VAL A 246 3.89 18.45 2.79
N THR A 247 3.59 18.59 4.09
CA THR A 247 4.51 19.23 5.07
C THR A 247 5.80 18.44 5.30
N SER A 248 5.86 17.17 4.93
CA SER A 248 7.13 16.42 4.94
C SER A 248 8.12 16.89 3.85
N ARG A 249 7.65 17.57 2.80
CA ARG A 249 8.55 18.24 1.83
C ARG A 249 9.40 19.35 2.44
N SER A 250 9.07 19.82 3.66
CA SER A 250 9.83 20.82 4.42
C SER A 250 10.67 20.20 5.54
N ARG A 251 10.82 18.87 5.63
CA ARG A 251 11.86 18.29 6.47
C ARG A 251 13.19 18.82 5.94
N PRO A 252 14.03 19.46 6.77
CA PRO A 252 15.37 19.81 6.32
C PRO A 252 15.99 18.55 5.73
N ALA A 253 16.54 18.65 4.52
CA ALA A 253 17.23 17.53 3.88
C ALA A 253 18.14 16.91 4.95
N PRO A 254 18.14 15.57 5.13
CA PRO A 254 19.00 14.93 6.11
C PRO A 254 20.41 15.45 5.91
N SER A 255 21.10 15.81 6.99
CA SER A 255 22.47 16.31 6.88
C SER A 255 23.30 15.26 6.15
N SER A 256 24.28 15.67 5.39
CA SER A 256 25.19 14.72 4.68
C SER A 256 25.71 13.63 5.62
N LYS A 257 25.92 13.95 6.89
CA LYS A 257 26.30 13.02 7.95
C LYS A 257 25.24 11.96 8.25
N THR A 258 23.94 12.31 8.22
CA THR A 258 22.82 11.37 8.45
C THR A 258 22.67 10.42 7.26
N ILE A 259 22.75 10.95 6.02
CA ILE A 259 22.67 10.13 4.80
C ILE A 259 23.85 9.16 4.73
N THR A 260 25.06 9.60 5.07
CA THR A 260 26.24 8.73 5.08
C THR A 260 26.12 7.63 6.13
N THR A 261 25.56 7.93 7.32
CA THR A 261 25.34 6.93 8.37
C THR A 261 24.30 5.90 7.96
N ASP A 262 23.21 6.33 7.35
CA ASP A 262 22.14 5.45 6.87
C ASP A 262 22.65 4.59 5.69
N ALA A 263 23.41 5.16 4.77
CA ALA A 263 24.03 4.44 3.66
C ALA A 263 25.04 3.39 4.15
N LEU A 264 25.85 3.69 5.16
CA LEU A 264 26.78 2.74 5.77
C LEU A 264 26.03 1.57 6.43
N ALA A 265 24.98 1.84 7.21
CA ALA A 265 24.14 0.81 7.84
C ALA A 265 23.45 -0.10 6.80
N LEU A 266 22.98 0.48 5.71
CA LEU A 266 22.42 -0.27 4.59
C LEU A 266 23.49 -1.12 3.88
N ALA A 267 24.67 -0.56 3.66
CA ALA A 267 25.80 -1.25 3.05
C ALA A 267 26.25 -2.46 3.88
N GLU A 268 26.32 -2.33 5.20
CA GLU A 268 26.61 -3.46 6.10
C GLU A 268 25.54 -4.56 6.02
N ARG A 269 24.27 -4.19 5.88
CA ARG A 269 23.17 -5.18 5.70
C ARG A 269 23.26 -5.90 4.37
N VAL A 270 23.60 -5.21 3.28
CA VAL A 270 23.89 -5.82 1.97
C VAL A 270 25.03 -6.82 2.07
N ALA A 271 26.11 -6.44 2.77
CA ALA A 271 27.31 -7.27 2.92
C ALA A 271 27.07 -8.52 3.78
N ASN A 272 26.17 -8.45 4.77
CA ASN A 272 25.85 -9.59 5.64
C ASN A 272 24.94 -10.64 4.98
N GLY A 273 24.39 -10.36 3.79
CA GLY A 273 23.62 -11.31 2.97
C GLY A 273 22.22 -11.62 3.50
N GLY A 274 21.49 -12.44 2.75
CA GLY A 274 20.14 -12.88 3.08
C GLY A 274 19.06 -12.07 2.33
N ALA A 275 17.79 -12.34 2.66
CA ALA A 275 16.63 -11.67 2.06
C ALA A 275 16.68 -10.13 2.25
N ASP A 276 17.34 -9.66 3.30
CA ASP A 276 17.54 -8.24 3.60
C ASP A 276 18.56 -7.54 2.69
N GLY A 277 19.42 -8.29 2.00
CA GLY A 277 20.49 -7.71 1.17
C GLY A 277 19.95 -7.03 -0.10
N ALA A 278 19.00 -7.67 -0.78
CA ALA A 278 18.40 -7.12 -1.99
C ALA A 278 17.58 -5.85 -1.69
N ASP A 279 16.85 -5.82 -0.56
CA ASP A 279 16.09 -4.66 -0.11
C ASP A 279 17.02 -3.49 0.30
N ALA A 280 18.11 -3.80 1.01
CA ALA A 280 19.11 -2.80 1.36
C ALA A 280 19.78 -2.19 0.12
N LEU A 281 20.02 -3.00 -0.92
CA LEU A 281 20.56 -2.53 -2.21
C LEU A 281 19.59 -1.59 -2.92
N ALA A 282 18.30 -1.95 -3.00
CA ALA A 282 17.26 -1.10 -3.60
C ALA A 282 17.12 0.25 -2.86
N ARG A 283 17.35 0.27 -1.54
CA ARG A 283 17.35 1.51 -0.73
C ARG A 283 18.59 2.36 -0.95
N LEU A 284 19.76 1.73 -1.07
CA LEU A 284 21.00 2.44 -1.42
C LEU A 284 20.87 3.10 -2.79
N THR A 285 20.30 2.42 -3.78
CA THR A 285 20.05 2.97 -5.12
C THR A 285 19.13 4.18 -5.04
N ARG A 286 18.04 4.12 -4.29
CA ARG A 286 17.10 5.26 -4.09
C ARG A 286 17.74 6.43 -3.33
N LEU A 287 18.62 6.17 -2.35
CA LEU A 287 19.39 7.22 -1.68
C LEU A 287 20.35 7.91 -2.64
N ALA A 288 20.96 7.15 -3.55
CA ALA A 288 21.83 7.69 -4.60
C ALA A 288 21.04 8.54 -5.62
N GLU A 289 19.86 8.08 -6.08
CA GLU A 289 18.99 8.83 -6.97
C GLU A 289 18.48 10.14 -6.32
N GLY A 290 18.11 10.10 -5.03
CA GLY A 290 17.72 11.29 -4.26
C GLY A 290 18.88 12.28 -4.01
N ALA A 291 20.11 11.80 -3.98
CA ALA A 291 21.29 12.61 -3.75
C ALA A 291 21.64 13.52 -4.96
N THR A 292 21.22 13.17 -6.16
CA THR A 292 21.45 13.99 -7.38
C THR A 292 20.65 15.29 -7.40
N THR A 293 19.66 15.44 -6.53
CA THR A 293 18.80 16.63 -6.44
C THR A 293 19.12 17.55 -5.26
N SER A 294 20.05 17.19 -4.39
CA SER A 294 20.41 17.93 -3.17
C SER A 294 21.94 18.00 -3.05
N ALA A 295 22.49 19.04 -2.40
CA ALA A 295 23.93 19.22 -2.17
C ALA A 295 24.50 18.14 -1.21
N VAL A 296 24.37 16.87 -1.56
CA VAL A 296 24.92 15.71 -0.86
C VAL A 296 26.34 15.49 -1.39
N ASP A 297 27.25 15.15 -0.49
CA ASP A 297 28.58 14.71 -0.87
C ASP A 297 28.49 13.33 -1.57
N VAL A 298 28.32 13.37 -2.89
CA VAL A 298 28.21 12.20 -3.76
C VAL A 298 29.42 11.27 -3.57
N SER A 299 30.60 11.84 -3.28
CA SER A 299 31.81 11.07 -3.03
C SER A 299 31.69 10.17 -1.81
N ALA A 300 31.13 10.68 -0.71
CA ALA A 300 30.92 9.89 0.51
C ALA A 300 29.90 8.74 0.30
N LEU A 301 28.90 8.95 -0.56
CA LEU A 301 27.93 7.92 -0.92
C LEU A 301 28.59 6.82 -1.75
N ILE A 302 29.36 7.18 -2.79
CA ILE A 302 30.12 6.25 -3.62
C ILE A 302 31.10 5.44 -2.76
N GLU A 303 31.84 6.08 -1.86
CA GLU A 303 32.76 5.40 -0.92
C GLU A 303 32.02 4.36 -0.06
N SER A 304 30.80 4.66 0.38
CA SER A 304 29.98 3.72 1.17
C SER A 304 29.61 2.47 0.37
N VAL A 305 29.24 2.63 -0.91
CA VAL A 305 28.90 1.51 -1.81
C VAL A 305 30.14 0.70 -2.17
N VAL A 306 31.29 1.35 -2.44
CA VAL A 306 32.56 0.67 -2.69
C VAL A 306 32.98 -0.15 -1.46
N ARG A 307 32.84 0.39 -0.26
CA ARG A 307 33.15 -0.31 0.98
C ARG A 307 32.21 -1.52 1.20
N ALA A 308 30.91 -1.40 0.89
CA ALA A 308 29.98 -2.53 0.96
C ALA A 308 30.41 -3.66 0.02
N ARG A 309 30.82 -3.33 -1.21
CA ARG A 309 31.35 -4.30 -2.17
C ARG A 309 32.59 -5.02 -1.62
N ASP A 310 33.54 -4.29 -1.03
CA ASP A 310 34.75 -4.88 -0.48
C ASP A 310 34.48 -5.81 0.70
N ILE A 311 33.52 -5.47 1.56
CA ILE A 311 33.06 -6.33 2.65
C ILE A 311 32.40 -7.60 2.06
N ALA A 312 31.54 -7.48 1.04
CA ALA A 312 30.91 -8.62 0.39
C ALA A 312 31.95 -9.57 -0.25
N ARG A 313 32.99 -9.01 -0.92
CA ARG A 313 34.10 -9.80 -1.46
C ARG A 313 34.88 -10.53 -0.36
N SER A 314 35.18 -9.85 0.74
CA SER A 314 35.90 -10.43 1.89
C SER A 314 35.10 -11.56 2.53
N ALA A 315 33.77 -11.46 2.54
CA ALA A 315 32.83 -12.49 2.98
C ALA A 315 32.55 -13.59 1.93
N LYS A 316 33.23 -13.56 0.77
CA LYS A 316 33.05 -14.47 -0.37
C LYS A 316 31.65 -14.45 -0.98
N GLN A 317 30.93 -13.35 -0.83
CA GLN A 317 29.60 -13.12 -1.43
C GLN A 317 29.77 -12.44 -2.80
N PHE A 318 30.33 -13.18 -3.75
CA PHE A 318 30.74 -12.63 -5.04
C PHE A 318 29.58 -12.09 -5.87
N GLU A 319 28.41 -12.73 -5.84
CA GLU A 319 27.22 -12.28 -6.56
C GLU A 319 26.76 -10.87 -6.10
N ILE A 320 26.80 -10.61 -4.79
CA ILE A 320 26.45 -9.30 -4.22
C ILE A 320 27.52 -8.27 -4.61
N ALA A 321 28.79 -8.64 -4.53
CA ALA A 321 29.89 -7.75 -4.88
C ALA A 321 29.86 -7.36 -6.37
N ASP A 322 29.53 -8.29 -7.25
CA ASP A 322 29.40 -8.04 -8.70
C ASP A 322 28.21 -7.12 -8.99
N ARG A 323 27.05 -7.34 -8.36
CA ARG A 323 25.89 -6.44 -8.49
C ARG A 323 26.18 -5.02 -8.03
N LEU A 324 26.90 -4.84 -6.92
CA LEU A 324 27.30 -3.52 -6.44
C LEU A 324 28.27 -2.84 -7.41
N ARG A 325 29.20 -3.60 -8.01
CA ARG A 325 30.10 -3.10 -9.05
C ARG A 325 29.34 -2.66 -10.29
N ASP A 326 28.44 -3.50 -10.78
CA ASP A 326 27.66 -3.22 -11.99
C ASP A 326 26.76 -1.98 -11.79
N GLY A 327 26.12 -1.84 -10.62
CA GLY A 327 25.36 -0.64 -10.27
C GLY A 327 26.20 0.64 -10.20
N LEU A 328 27.45 0.56 -9.74
CA LEU A 328 28.38 1.69 -9.77
C LEU A 328 28.80 2.03 -11.20
N LEU A 329 29.08 1.03 -12.04
CA LEU A 329 29.41 1.24 -13.46
C LEU A 329 28.24 1.89 -14.22
N ASP A 330 27.01 1.43 -14.00
CA ASP A 330 25.80 2.01 -14.60
C ASP A 330 25.60 3.48 -14.16
N ALA A 331 26.03 3.83 -12.94
CA ALA A 331 26.04 5.20 -12.44
C ALA A 331 27.25 6.05 -12.91
N GLY A 332 28.07 5.54 -13.84
CA GLY A 332 29.23 6.24 -14.35
C GLY A 332 30.44 6.25 -13.39
N VAL A 333 30.49 5.33 -12.41
CA VAL A 333 31.59 5.20 -11.48
C VAL A 333 32.47 4.03 -11.87
N THR A 334 33.71 4.29 -12.24
CA THR A 334 34.73 3.25 -12.53
C THR A 334 35.43 2.84 -11.26
N ILE A 335 35.61 1.52 -11.05
CA ILE A 335 36.28 0.94 -9.89
C ILE A 335 37.57 0.24 -10.33
N THR A 336 38.66 0.46 -9.61
CA THR A 336 39.93 -0.23 -9.79
C THR A 336 40.33 -0.89 -8.48
N ASP A 337 40.48 -2.23 -8.51
CA ASP A 337 40.93 -3.00 -7.35
C ASP A 337 42.46 -2.99 -7.29
N GLU A 338 43.04 -2.43 -6.24
CA GLU A 338 44.44 -2.55 -5.88
C GLU A 338 44.60 -3.62 -4.77
N ALA A 339 45.81 -4.06 -4.50
CA ALA A 339 46.07 -5.18 -3.59
C ALA A 339 45.51 -4.99 -2.16
N THR A 340 45.31 -3.76 -1.70
CA THR A 340 44.84 -3.43 -0.34
C THR A 340 43.67 -2.44 -0.31
N VAL A 341 43.36 -1.78 -1.42
CA VAL A 341 42.35 -0.70 -1.47
C VAL A 341 41.65 -0.72 -2.82
N THR A 342 40.32 -0.54 -2.81
CA THR A 342 39.54 -0.27 -4.03
C THR A 342 39.51 1.25 -4.26
N ARG A 343 39.93 1.70 -5.44
CA ARG A 343 39.83 3.10 -5.88
C ARG A 343 38.66 3.27 -6.84
N TRP A 344 38.08 4.44 -6.84
CA TRP A 344 37.02 4.79 -7.77
C TRP A 344 37.28 6.16 -8.42
N SER A 345 36.68 6.35 -9.59
CA SER A 345 36.65 7.62 -10.31
C SER A 345 35.33 7.77 -11.06
N LEU A 346 34.87 9.02 -11.22
CA LEU A 346 33.73 9.30 -12.09
C LEU A 346 34.23 9.26 -13.54
N ALA A 347 33.42 8.67 -14.42
CA ALA A 347 33.66 8.78 -15.85
C ALA A 347 33.57 10.27 -16.24
N THR A 348 34.62 10.81 -16.75
CA THR A 348 34.66 12.15 -17.37
C THR A 348 33.95 12.02 -18.72
N GLU A 349 32.95 12.89 -18.99
CA GLU A 349 32.30 13.04 -20.31
C GLU A 349 33.35 13.34 -21.40
#